data_c5214e03234879eb64b8ba1cea451923
#
_entry.id   c5214e03234879eb64b8ba1cea451923
#
_cell.length_a   1.000
_cell.length_b   1.000
_cell.length_c   1.000
_cell.angle_alpha   90.00
_cell.angle_beta   90.00
_cell.angle_gamma   90.00
#
_symmetry.space_group_name_H-M   'P 1'
#
loop_
_entity.id
_entity.type
_entity.pdbx_description
1 polymer ?
#
loop_
_entity_poly.entity_id
_entity_poly.type
_entity_poly.pdbx_seq_one_letter_code
_entity_poly.pdbx_strand_id
1 'polypeptide(L)'
;MPITESIQKAFEPYIDFDFLSPLSPPRKKKDGAFYSTYITELKEECTWLPSERRTIILKELSSAQQKIYQQLSTLWCPYTESIYGVITVENQYFAVSEFIPKPTGLPYCTAELAEKRNLSLEHYISRFGCLTESDALIFLLQLCEGLKSLSRLGLIHGDVSPQNILLTDRPSYYPQPYKKIKGLHQDIILKLIDFDITSEKKDQNHLVTVVAGTNPYAAPEILDYKNPTDRVDIFSLGCILSFMLTGKSPKQMPQEEFRQKCSLSARNIINKCTSDYYQRYKSISQLKQALHAVLFTSRLPFGQGLCHIPGYRSGKPWKMCTAAIGYSFLFHLLIFVICPNAEFWAAIPTLLLSFLLTFDVFHLGCRSHTYQYYADRLPWLRYAVKFILGIILPFFVLGYLIS
;
A
#
# COMPACT_ATOMS: atom_id res chain seq x y z
N MET A 1 -18.54 -5.47 -29.26
CA MET A 1 -19.82 -5.42 -29.94
C MET A 1 -20.38 -4.02 -29.78
N PRO A 2 -21.10 -3.46 -30.73
CA PRO A 2 -21.87 -2.25 -30.42
C PRO A 2 -22.87 -2.58 -29.31
N ILE A 3 -23.09 -1.62 -28.41
CA ILE A 3 -24.12 -1.76 -27.37
C ILE A 3 -25.43 -2.06 -28.08
N THR A 4 -26.08 -3.19 -27.73
CA THR A 4 -27.34 -3.58 -28.32
C THR A 4 -28.45 -2.61 -27.94
N GLU A 5 -29.51 -2.49 -28.73
CA GLU A 5 -30.61 -1.58 -28.48
C GLU A 5 -31.27 -1.82 -27.11
N SER A 6 -31.30 -3.06 -26.64
CA SER A 6 -31.81 -3.45 -25.33
C SER A 6 -30.92 -2.97 -24.19
N ILE A 7 -29.59 -3.03 -24.35
CA ILE A 7 -28.63 -2.49 -23.37
C ILE A 7 -28.78 -0.98 -23.35
N GLN A 8 -28.87 -0.33 -24.50
CA GLN A 8 -29.08 1.10 -24.61
C GLN A 8 -30.36 1.52 -23.85
N LYS A 9 -31.44 0.85 -24.06
CA LYS A 9 -32.73 1.12 -23.38
C LYS A 9 -32.67 0.91 -21.87
N ALA A 10 -31.88 -0.07 -21.39
CA ALA A 10 -31.72 -0.34 -19.97
C ALA A 10 -30.88 0.75 -19.26
N PHE A 11 -29.91 1.33 -19.93
CA PHE A 11 -29.06 2.37 -19.38
C PHE A 11 -29.57 3.80 -19.64
N GLU A 12 -30.47 4.00 -20.60
CA GLU A 12 -31.01 5.30 -20.98
C GLU A 12 -31.52 6.17 -19.83
N PRO A 13 -32.15 5.63 -18.77
CA PRO A 13 -32.53 6.44 -17.61
C PRO A 13 -31.37 7.02 -16.80
N TYR A 14 -30.17 6.43 -16.90
CA TYR A 14 -29.05 6.71 -15.99
C TYR A 14 -27.88 7.40 -16.65
N ILE A 15 -27.59 7.08 -17.92
CA ILE A 15 -26.42 7.58 -18.64
C ILE A 15 -26.82 8.44 -19.83
N ASP A 16 -25.92 9.36 -20.14
CA ASP A 16 -26.04 10.18 -21.35
C ASP A 16 -25.26 9.51 -22.47
N PHE A 17 -26.00 8.98 -23.46
CA PHE A 17 -25.42 8.26 -24.60
C PHE A 17 -24.67 9.16 -25.57
N ASP A 18 -24.91 10.47 -25.57
CA ASP A 18 -24.16 11.42 -26.39
C ASP A 18 -22.69 11.52 -25.93
N PHE A 19 -22.43 11.22 -24.65
CA PHE A 19 -21.07 11.16 -24.09
C PHE A 19 -20.48 9.76 -24.05
N LEU A 20 -21.22 8.73 -24.49
CA LEU A 20 -20.72 7.36 -24.51
C LEU A 20 -19.63 7.20 -25.57
N SER A 21 -18.44 6.91 -25.16
CA SER A 21 -17.32 6.66 -26.06
C SER A 21 -16.49 5.44 -25.60
N PRO A 22 -15.97 4.64 -26.55
CA PRO A 22 -15.07 3.56 -26.19
C PRO A 22 -13.80 4.13 -25.55
N LEU A 23 -13.42 3.60 -24.37
CA LEU A 23 -12.21 4.01 -23.68
C LEU A 23 -10.97 3.35 -24.28
N SER A 24 -11.13 2.12 -24.80
CA SER A 24 -10.08 1.34 -25.44
C SER A 24 -10.67 0.43 -26.52
N PRO A 25 -9.86 -0.04 -27.48
CA PRO A 25 -10.30 -1.08 -28.40
C PRO A 25 -10.81 -2.30 -27.65
N PRO A 26 -11.85 -3.02 -28.18
CA PRO A 26 -12.35 -4.23 -27.57
C PRO A 26 -11.24 -5.25 -27.32
N ARG A 27 -11.13 -5.74 -26.08
CA ARG A 27 -10.13 -6.75 -25.71
C ARG A 27 -10.71 -8.15 -25.95
N LYS A 28 -9.99 -8.97 -26.73
CA LYS A 28 -10.33 -10.37 -26.92
C LYS A 28 -9.89 -11.17 -25.70
N LYS A 29 -10.82 -11.90 -25.07
CA LYS A 29 -10.55 -12.83 -23.98
C LYS A 29 -10.42 -14.28 -24.47
N LYS A 30 -10.06 -15.19 -23.56
CA LYS A 30 -9.81 -16.61 -23.89
C LYS A 30 -11.02 -17.38 -24.40
N ASP A 31 -12.21 -17.00 -23.98
CA ASP A 31 -13.48 -17.54 -24.49
C ASP A 31 -13.76 -17.12 -25.93
N GLY A 32 -12.86 -16.31 -26.54
CA GLY A 32 -13.04 -15.77 -27.89
C GLY A 32 -13.91 -14.53 -27.95
N ALA A 33 -14.59 -14.16 -26.85
CA ALA A 33 -15.44 -12.99 -26.79
C ALA A 33 -14.62 -11.70 -26.72
N PHE A 34 -15.18 -10.63 -27.26
CA PHE A 34 -14.61 -9.28 -27.12
C PHE A 34 -15.40 -8.52 -26.07
N TYR A 35 -14.68 -7.99 -25.08
CA TYR A 35 -15.24 -7.16 -24.03
C TYR A 35 -14.83 -5.72 -24.21
N SER A 36 -15.78 -4.83 -24.06
CA SER A 36 -15.61 -3.41 -24.31
C SER A 36 -15.63 -2.62 -23.01
N THR A 37 -14.87 -1.54 -22.98
CA THR A 37 -14.86 -0.58 -21.87
C THR A 37 -15.23 0.79 -22.44
N TYR A 38 -16.23 1.40 -21.82
CA TYR A 38 -16.77 2.68 -22.26
C TYR A 38 -16.60 3.72 -21.15
N ILE A 39 -16.47 4.97 -21.56
CA ILE A 39 -16.59 6.14 -20.70
C ILE A 39 -17.89 6.86 -21.04
N THR A 40 -18.62 7.31 -20.04
CA THR A 40 -19.86 8.05 -20.21
C THR A 40 -20.09 8.97 -19.01
N GLU A 41 -21.14 9.78 -19.09
CA GLU A 41 -21.58 10.65 -18.00
C GLU A 41 -22.95 10.21 -17.48
N LEU A 42 -23.13 10.34 -16.17
CA LEU A 42 -24.43 10.14 -15.55
C LEU A 42 -25.32 11.37 -15.82
N LYS A 43 -26.60 11.14 -16.11
CA LYS A 43 -27.58 12.19 -16.24
C LYS A 43 -27.75 12.99 -14.94
N GLU A 44 -28.17 14.25 -15.06
CA GLU A 44 -28.33 15.17 -13.90
C GLU A 44 -29.30 14.64 -12.84
N GLU A 45 -30.30 13.91 -13.26
CA GLU A 45 -31.31 13.32 -12.41
C GLU A 45 -30.80 12.10 -11.62
N CYS A 46 -29.62 11.58 -11.95
CA CYS A 46 -29.05 10.41 -11.29
C CYS A 46 -28.37 10.82 -9.98
N THR A 47 -28.93 10.41 -8.85
CA THR A 47 -28.46 10.77 -7.49
C THR A 47 -27.54 9.72 -6.87
N TRP A 48 -27.10 8.72 -7.60
CA TRP A 48 -26.26 7.63 -7.08
C TRP A 48 -24.89 8.09 -6.62
N LEU A 49 -24.36 9.11 -7.29
CA LEU A 49 -23.05 9.66 -7.01
C LEU A 49 -23.13 11.16 -6.75
N PRO A 50 -22.19 11.72 -5.99
CA PRO A 50 -22.06 13.17 -5.84
C PRO A 50 -21.92 13.83 -7.22
N SER A 51 -22.48 15.03 -7.37
CA SER A 51 -22.46 15.81 -8.62
C SER A 51 -21.07 16.02 -9.23
N GLU A 52 -20.02 15.93 -8.42
CA GLU A 52 -18.62 16.06 -8.84
C GLU A 52 -18.06 14.80 -9.52
N ARG A 53 -18.78 13.66 -9.49
CA ARG A 53 -18.33 12.35 -9.98
C ARG A 53 -19.26 11.76 -11.04
N ARG A 54 -19.64 12.59 -12.01
CA ARG A 54 -20.58 12.18 -13.06
C ARG A 54 -19.97 11.31 -14.13
N THR A 55 -18.68 11.50 -14.42
CA THR A 55 -17.98 10.65 -15.39
C THR A 55 -17.72 9.29 -14.80
N ILE A 56 -18.17 8.24 -15.47
CA ILE A 56 -18.06 6.84 -15.07
C ILE A 56 -17.47 5.99 -16.18
N ILE A 57 -16.99 4.81 -15.78
CA ILE A 57 -16.57 3.76 -16.69
C ILE A 57 -17.57 2.61 -16.62
N LEU A 58 -18.02 2.16 -17.78
CA LEU A 58 -18.78 0.94 -17.96
C LEU A 58 -17.88 -0.12 -18.58
N LYS A 59 -17.65 -1.19 -17.85
CA LYS A 59 -16.81 -2.31 -18.29
C LYS A 59 -17.63 -3.56 -18.41
N GLU A 60 -17.67 -4.13 -19.61
CA GLU A 60 -18.32 -5.42 -19.85
C GLU A 60 -17.54 -6.54 -19.17
N LEU A 61 -18.23 -7.42 -18.44
CA LEU A 61 -17.66 -8.50 -17.65
C LEU A 61 -18.06 -9.88 -18.18
N SER A 62 -17.20 -10.85 -18.01
CA SER A 62 -17.57 -12.27 -18.11
C SER A 62 -18.34 -12.72 -16.87
N SER A 63 -19.06 -13.83 -16.96
CA SER A 63 -19.75 -14.43 -15.81
C SER A 63 -18.82 -14.76 -14.65
N ALA A 64 -17.59 -15.16 -14.93
CA ALA A 64 -16.56 -15.43 -13.91
C ALA A 64 -16.13 -14.16 -13.16
N GLN A 65 -16.07 -13.00 -13.83
CA GLN A 65 -15.67 -11.74 -13.23
C GLN A 65 -16.80 -11.08 -12.42
N GLN A 66 -18.05 -11.37 -12.73
CA GLN A 66 -19.21 -10.79 -12.06
C GLN A 66 -19.08 -10.87 -10.53
N LYS A 67 -18.80 -12.07 -10.01
CA LYS A 67 -18.70 -12.30 -8.56
C LYS A 67 -17.56 -11.48 -7.93
N ILE A 68 -16.41 -11.40 -8.60
CA ILE A 68 -15.25 -10.63 -8.12
C ILE A 68 -15.58 -9.14 -8.08
N TYR A 69 -16.19 -8.61 -9.16
CA TYR A 69 -16.56 -7.20 -9.20
C TYR A 69 -17.69 -6.85 -8.22
N GLN A 70 -18.60 -7.80 -7.92
CA GLN A 70 -19.57 -7.64 -6.84
C GLN A 70 -18.90 -7.58 -5.45
N GLN A 71 -17.86 -8.37 -5.20
CA GLN A 71 -17.08 -8.24 -3.97
C GLN A 71 -16.31 -6.92 -3.93
N LEU A 72 -15.71 -6.51 -5.04
CA LEU A 72 -14.99 -5.23 -5.16
C LEU A 72 -15.88 -4.02 -4.92
N SER A 73 -17.18 -4.09 -5.26
CA SER A 73 -18.12 -2.99 -5.01
C SER A 73 -18.35 -2.71 -3.52
N THR A 74 -18.01 -3.65 -2.64
CA THR A 74 -18.04 -3.44 -1.19
C THR A 74 -16.75 -2.81 -0.64
N LEU A 75 -15.72 -2.67 -1.49
CA LEU A 75 -14.42 -2.16 -1.11
C LEU A 75 -14.40 -0.64 -1.19
N TRP A 76 -14.09 -0.01 -0.06
CA TRP A 76 -13.75 1.40 -0.07
C TRP A 76 -12.25 1.57 0.25
N CYS A 77 -11.47 1.91 -0.76
CA CYS A 77 -10.04 2.16 -0.63
C CYS A 77 -9.62 3.27 -1.61
N PRO A 78 -8.91 4.28 -1.14
CA PRO A 78 -8.51 5.40 -1.99
C PRO A 78 -7.45 5.07 -3.03
N TYR A 79 -6.73 4.00 -2.80
CA TYR A 79 -5.61 3.55 -3.64
C TYR A 79 -6.00 2.43 -4.60
N THR A 80 -7.29 2.20 -4.76
CA THR A 80 -7.88 1.30 -5.76
C THR A 80 -8.97 2.04 -6.51
N GLU A 81 -9.25 1.62 -7.74
CA GLU A 81 -10.44 2.02 -8.47
C GLU A 81 -11.68 1.67 -7.65
N SER A 82 -12.61 2.61 -7.54
CA SER A 82 -13.89 2.38 -6.85
C SER A 82 -14.87 1.72 -7.81
N ILE A 83 -15.34 0.53 -7.47
CA ILE A 83 -16.40 -0.15 -8.20
C ILE A 83 -17.73 0.23 -7.53
N TYR A 84 -18.61 0.92 -8.25
CA TYR A 84 -19.88 1.38 -7.70
C TYR A 84 -20.93 0.27 -7.67
N GLY A 85 -20.82 -0.68 -8.59
CA GLY A 85 -21.74 -1.81 -8.66
C GLY A 85 -21.57 -2.64 -9.93
N VAL A 86 -22.34 -3.71 -10.01
CA VAL A 86 -22.46 -4.56 -11.21
C VAL A 86 -23.91 -4.59 -11.63
N ILE A 87 -24.16 -4.26 -12.88
CA ILE A 87 -25.49 -4.26 -13.50
C ILE A 87 -25.59 -5.45 -14.45
N THR A 88 -26.74 -6.11 -14.44
CA THR A 88 -27.03 -7.23 -15.34
C THR A 88 -28.15 -6.82 -16.32
N VAL A 89 -27.87 -6.92 -17.60
CA VAL A 89 -28.84 -6.66 -18.67
C VAL A 89 -28.78 -7.83 -19.63
N GLU A 90 -29.89 -8.52 -19.86
CA GLU A 90 -30.03 -9.63 -20.83
C GLU A 90 -28.86 -10.66 -20.77
N ASN A 91 -28.49 -11.11 -19.56
CA ASN A 91 -27.37 -12.03 -19.33
C ASN A 91 -25.96 -11.45 -19.64
N GLN A 92 -25.86 -10.17 -19.89
CA GLN A 92 -24.58 -9.46 -19.93
C GLN A 92 -24.34 -8.70 -18.61
N TYR A 93 -23.08 -8.68 -18.17
CA TYR A 93 -22.70 -8.06 -16.91
C TYR A 93 -21.84 -6.84 -17.18
N PHE A 94 -22.14 -5.74 -16.51
CA PHE A 94 -21.41 -4.49 -16.61
C PHE A 94 -20.97 -4.02 -15.23
N ALA A 95 -19.67 -3.80 -15.03
CA ALA A 95 -19.19 -3.06 -13.89
C ALA A 95 -19.32 -1.56 -14.15
N VAL A 96 -19.83 -0.86 -13.16
CA VAL A 96 -19.86 0.61 -13.11
C VAL A 96 -18.75 1.03 -12.18
N SER A 97 -17.78 1.76 -12.67
CA SER A 97 -16.62 2.20 -11.86
C SER A 97 -16.32 3.68 -12.03
N GLU A 98 -15.49 4.20 -11.12
CA GLU A 98 -15.06 5.59 -11.16
C GLU A 98 -14.18 5.86 -12.38
N PHE A 99 -14.34 7.02 -12.96
CA PHE A 99 -13.34 7.59 -13.86
C PHE A 99 -12.25 8.28 -13.04
N ILE A 100 -10.99 7.95 -13.31
CA ILE A 100 -9.82 8.49 -12.63
C ILE A 100 -9.16 9.50 -13.56
N PRO A 101 -9.38 10.82 -13.35
CA PRO A 101 -8.79 11.84 -14.20
C PRO A 101 -7.28 11.97 -13.93
N LYS A 102 -6.54 12.44 -14.94
CA LYS A 102 -5.14 12.81 -14.78
C LYS A 102 -4.99 13.97 -13.79
N PRO A 103 -3.85 14.06 -13.07
CA PRO A 103 -3.60 15.16 -12.14
C PRO A 103 -3.58 16.52 -12.85
N THR A 104 -4.14 17.55 -12.21
CA THR A 104 -4.23 18.91 -12.77
C THR A 104 -2.94 19.72 -12.60
N GLY A 105 -2.16 19.43 -11.55
CA GLY A 105 -0.96 20.20 -11.17
C GLY A 105 0.32 19.84 -11.92
N LEU A 106 0.29 18.86 -12.84
CA LEU A 106 1.47 18.47 -13.60
C LEU A 106 1.68 19.37 -14.83
N PRO A 107 2.94 19.73 -15.16
CA PRO A 107 3.24 20.46 -16.36
C PRO A 107 3.04 19.58 -17.60
N TYR A 108 1.94 19.73 -18.32
CA TYR A 108 1.68 19.01 -19.56
C TYR A 108 2.41 19.70 -20.71
N CYS A 109 3.62 19.23 -21.01
CA CYS A 109 4.49 19.84 -22.00
C CYS A 109 4.20 19.42 -23.45
N THR A 110 3.26 18.50 -23.71
CA THR A 110 2.94 18.00 -25.06
C THR A 110 1.45 17.89 -25.29
N ALA A 111 1.05 18.13 -26.55
CA ALA A 111 -0.32 17.93 -27.02
C ALA A 111 -0.84 16.51 -26.73
N GLU A 112 0.01 15.50 -26.90
CA GLU A 112 -0.34 14.10 -26.63
C GLU A 112 -0.80 13.84 -25.19
N LEU A 113 -0.11 14.43 -24.19
CA LEU A 113 -0.53 14.31 -22.77
C LEU A 113 -1.73 15.22 -22.44
N ALA A 114 -1.90 16.32 -23.18
CA ALA A 114 -3.05 17.17 -23.02
C ALA A 114 -4.35 16.46 -23.43
N GLU A 115 -4.29 15.62 -24.48
CA GLU A 115 -5.41 14.86 -25.00
C GLU A 115 -5.77 13.64 -24.15
N LYS A 116 -4.83 13.09 -23.38
CA LYS A 116 -5.11 11.93 -22.52
C LYS A 116 -6.03 12.30 -21.35
N ARG A 117 -7.09 11.53 -21.18
CA ARG A 117 -8.05 11.72 -20.07
C ARG A 117 -7.51 11.21 -18.73
N ASN A 118 -6.64 10.18 -18.74
CA ASN A 118 -5.98 9.59 -17.57
C ASN A 118 -4.46 9.50 -17.76
N LEU A 119 -3.71 9.26 -16.70
CA LEU A 119 -2.25 9.17 -16.72
C LEU A 119 -1.78 7.93 -15.95
N SER A 120 -1.23 6.94 -16.66
CA SER A 120 -0.63 5.77 -16.01
C SER A 120 0.79 6.06 -15.51
N LEU A 121 1.25 5.24 -14.55
CA LEU A 121 2.62 5.30 -14.04
C LEU A 121 3.66 5.07 -15.14
N GLU A 122 3.35 4.20 -16.11
CA GLU A 122 4.21 3.97 -17.28
C GLU A 122 4.41 5.26 -18.09
N HIS A 123 3.31 5.93 -18.43
CA HIS A 123 3.37 7.19 -19.16
C HIS A 123 4.04 8.31 -18.35
N TYR A 124 3.78 8.36 -17.04
CA TYR A 124 4.43 9.32 -16.17
C TYR A 124 5.95 9.16 -16.20
N ILE A 125 6.44 7.95 -15.90
CA ILE A 125 7.90 7.68 -15.86
C ILE A 125 8.56 7.87 -17.22
N SER A 126 7.92 7.44 -18.31
CA SER A 126 8.47 7.63 -19.68
C SER A 126 8.62 9.10 -20.05
N ARG A 127 7.75 9.97 -19.52
CA ARG A 127 7.71 11.38 -19.91
C ARG A 127 8.45 12.30 -18.96
N PHE A 128 8.26 12.12 -17.65
CA PHE A 128 8.82 12.99 -16.61
C PHE A 128 10.08 12.44 -15.96
N GLY A 129 10.45 11.19 -16.28
CA GLY A 129 11.59 10.50 -15.69
C GLY A 129 11.27 9.79 -14.38
N CYS A 130 12.30 9.24 -13.77
CA CYS A 130 12.20 8.44 -12.55
C CYS A 130 11.82 9.30 -11.34
N LEU A 131 11.16 8.66 -10.36
CA LEU A 131 10.78 9.30 -9.10
C LEU A 131 11.98 9.42 -8.16
N THR A 132 11.87 10.37 -7.21
CA THR A 132 12.76 10.37 -6.04
C THR A 132 12.51 9.11 -5.20
N GLU A 133 13.52 8.65 -4.46
CA GLU A 133 13.35 7.47 -3.61
C GLU A 133 12.25 7.67 -2.56
N SER A 134 12.12 8.88 -2.02
CA SER A 134 11.06 9.21 -1.06
C SER A 134 9.67 9.08 -1.67
N ASP A 135 9.45 9.62 -2.87
CA ASP A 135 8.17 9.51 -3.56
C ASP A 135 7.85 8.06 -3.94
N ALA A 136 8.85 7.33 -4.48
CA ALA A 136 8.68 5.94 -4.87
C ALA A 136 8.31 5.05 -3.68
N LEU A 137 8.97 5.22 -2.51
CA LEU A 137 8.65 4.46 -1.31
C LEU A 137 7.27 4.80 -0.74
N ILE A 138 6.85 6.07 -0.79
CA ILE A 138 5.52 6.48 -0.34
C ILE A 138 4.43 5.98 -1.29
N PHE A 139 4.66 6.07 -2.59
CA PHE A 139 3.75 5.51 -3.58
C PHE A 139 3.64 3.99 -3.46
N LEU A 140 4.75 3.30 -3.16
CA LEU A 140 4.70 1.87 -2.87
C LEU A 140 3.87 1.56 -1.61
N LEU A 141 3.92 2.41 -0.58
CA LEU A 141 3.05 2.27 0.60
C LEU A 141 1.57 2.43 0.25
N GLN A 142 1.22 3.35 -0.66
CA GLN A 142 -0.15 3.51 -1.14
C GLN A 142 -0.63 2.24 -1.85
N LEU A 143 0.18 1.68 -2.74
CA LEU A 143 -0.11 0.41 -3.41
C LEU A 143 -0.24 -0.76 -2.42
N CYS A 144 0.61 -0.80 -1.38
CA CYS A 144 0.46 -1.77 -0.30
C CYS A 144 -0.88 -1.65 0.44
N GLU A 145 -1.41 -0.44 0.64
CA GLU A 145 -2.74 -0.27 1.24
C GLU A 145 -3.85 -0.75 0.31
N GLY A 146 -3.77 -0.44 -0.99
CA GLY A 146 -4.70 -0.95 -2.00
C GLY A 146 -4.75 -2.48 -2.01
N LEU A 147 -3.60 -3.12 -2.18
CA LEU A 147 -3.50 -4.58 -2.21
C LEU A 147 -3.88 -5.24 -0.87
N LYS A 148 -3.57 -4.59 0.25
CA LYS A 148 -4.01 -5.08 1.56
C LYS A 148 -5.54 -5.06 1.70
N SER A 149 -6.19 -4.09 1.08
CA SER A 149 -7.64 -4.01 1.08
C SER A 149 -8.26 -5.14 0.24
N LEU A 150 -7.69 -5.48 -0.92
CA LEU A 150 -8.06 -6.67 -1.69
C LEU A 150 -7.81 -7.97 -0.91
N SER A 151 -6.65 -8.08 -0.27
CA SER A 151 -6.27 -9.23 0.55
C SER A 151 -7.26 -9.51 1.69
N ARG A 152 -7.91 -8.48 2.27
CA ARG A 152 -8.97 -8.62 3.28
C ARG A 152 -10.25 -9.23 2.72
N LEU A 153 -10.54 -9.00 1.45
CA LEU A 153 -11.64 -9.66 0.74
C LEU A 153 -11.27 -11.08 0.27
N GLY A 154 -10.05 -11.55 0.55
CA GLY A 154 -9.56 -12.83 0.07
C GLY A 154 -9.12 -12.80 -1.39
N LEU A 155 -8.95 -11.61 -1.99
CA LEU A 155 -8.58 -11.41 -3.38
C LEU A 155 -7.09 -11.16 -3.55
N ILE A 156 -6.57 -11.53 -4.72
CA ILE A 156 -5.23 -11.25 -5.21
C ILE A 156 -5.38 -10.54 -6.54
N HIS A 157 -4.65 -9.44 -6.74
CA HIS A 157 -4.75 -8.68 -7.99
C HIS A 157 -4.17 -9.46 -9.17
N GLY A 158 -2.95 -9.96 -9.04
CA GLY A 158 -2.28 -10.82 -10.02
C GLY A 158 -1.67 -10.10 -11.22
N ASP A 159 -2.06 -8.84 -11.51
CA ASP A 159 -1.53 -8.03 -12.63
C ASP A 159 -1.13 -6.62 -12.22
N VAL A 160 -0.36 -6.51 -11.17
CA VAL A 160 0.19 -5.21 -10.76
C VAL A 160 1.32 -4.80 -11.72
N SER A 161 1.01 -3.85 -12.60
CA SER A 161 1.94 -3.33 -13.61
C SER A 161 1.86 -1.80 -13.70
N PRO A 162 2.88 -1.10 -14.27
CA PRO A 162 2.85 0.35 -14.40
C PRO A 162 1.68 0.88 -15.23
N GLN A 163 1.11 0.07 -16.13
CA GLN A 163 -0.04 0.40 -16.95
C GLN A 163 -1.33 0.39 -16.13
N ASN A 164 -1.42 -0.50 -15.13
CA ASN A 164 -2.56 -0.68 -14.26
C ASN A 164 -2.50 0.17 -12.99
N ILE A 165 -1.65 1.19 -12.98
CA ILE A 165 -1.52 2.16 -11.90
C ILE A 165 -1.72 3.55 -12.49
N LEU A 166 -2.78 4.25 -12.07
CA LEU A 166 -3.08 5.61 -12.49
C LEU A 166 -2.67 6.62 -11.42
N LEU A 167 -2.21 7.78 -11.89
CA LEU A 167 -1.96 8.95 -11.07
C LEU A 167 -3.17 9.88 -11.12
N THR A 168 -3.59 10.39 -9.97
CA THR A 168 -4.67 11.38 -9.87
C THR A 168 -4.39 12.36 -8.74
N ASP A 169 -5.09 13.52 -8.77
CA ASP A 169 -5.02 14.47 -7.68
C ASP A 169 -5.50 13.83 -6.39
N ARG A 170 -4.85 14.17 -5.30
CA ARG A 170 -5.30 13.74 -3.99
C ARG A 170 -6.53 14.53 -3.57
N PRO A 171 -7.65 13.87 -3.24
CA PRO A 171 -8.81 14.54 -2.72
C PRO A 171 -8.50 15.32 -1.44
N SER A 172 -9.07 16.51 -1.28
CA SER A 172 -8.81 17.39 -0.14
C SER A 172 -9.16 16.76 1.22
N TYR A 173 -10.17 15.90 1.26
CA TYR A 173 -10.57 15.14 2.46
C TYR A 173 -9.61 14.00 2.83
N TYR A 174 -8.61 13.72 1.97
CA TYR A 174 -7.64 12.69 2.23
C TYR A 174 -6.55 13.19 3.18
N PRO A 175 -6.28 12.48 4.30
CA PRO A 175 -5.21 12.87 5.20
C PRO A 175 -3.85 12.77 4.49
N GLN A 176 -2.96 13.71 4.80
CA GLN A 176 -1.57 13.69 4.36
C GLN A 176 -0.72 12.95 5.40
N PRO A 177 -0.62 11.62 5.37
CA PRO A 177 0.06 10.87 6.43
C PRO A 177 1.56 11.18 6.52
N TYR A 178 2.13 11.70 5.43
CA TYR A 178 3.56 12.00 5.30
C TYR A 178 3.85 13.49 5.06
N LYS A 179 3.04 14.40 5.62
CA LYS A 179 3.13 15.86 5.44
C LYS A 179 4.56 16.43 5.65
N LYS A 180 5.39 15.78 6.47
CA LYS A 180 6.76 16.21 6.73
C LYS A 180 7.76 15.85 5.62
N ILE A 181 7.37 15.03 4.65
CA ILE A 181 8.19 14.64 3.52
C ILE A 181 7.68 15.43 2.32
N LYS A 182 8.52 16.35 1.81
CA LYS A 182 8.19 17.10 0.59
C LYS A 182 8.34 16.18 -0.62
N GLY A 183 7.45 16.29 -1.60
CA GLY A 183 7.52 15.51 -2.83
C GLY A 183 6.18 15.45 -3.55
N LEU A 184 6.17 14.78 -4.69
CA LEU A 184 5.01 14.62 -5.58
C LEU A 184 3.80 13.99 -4.87
N HIS A 185 4.06 13.09 -3.92
CA HIS A 185 3.04 12.40 -3.12
C HIS A 185 2.17 13.33 -2.24
N GLN A 186 2.49 14.61 -2.14
CA GLN A 186 1.68 15.56 -1.37
C GLN A 186 0.36 15.89 -2.09
N ASP A 187 0.42 16.01 -3.40
CA ASP A 187 -0.68 16.45 -4.24
C ASP A 187 -1.26 15.32 -5.10
N ILE A 188 -0.51 14.24 -5.27
CA ILE A 188 -0.86 13.12 -6.14
C ILE A 188 -0.97 11.83 -5.32
N ILE A 189 -1.94 10.98 -5.70
CA ILE A 189 -2.05 9.60 -5.22
C ILE A 189 -2.03 8.63 -6.40
N LEU A 190 -1.65 7.39 -6.10
CA LEU A 190 -1.75 6.26 -7.03
C LEU A 190 -3.03 5.48 -6.79
N LYS A 191 -3.67 5.06 -7.87
CA LYS A 191 -4.81 4.15 -7.85
C LYS A 191 -4.53 2.92 -8.70
N LEU A 192 -4.72 1.77 -8.10
CA LEU A 192 -4.63 0.47 -8.77
C LEU A 192 -5.95 0.20 -9.49
N ILE A 193 -5.86 -0.17 -10.76
CA ILE A 193 -7.00 -0.42 -11.65
C ILE A 193 -6.89 -1.79 -12.32
N ASP A 194 -7.95 -2.18 -13.01
CA ASP A 194 -8.03 -3.38 -13.86
C ASP A 194 -7.91 -4.70 -13.10
N PHE A 195 -9.05 -5.15 -12.58
CA PHE A 195 -9.17 -6.39 -11.81
C PHE A 195 -9.52 -7.61 -12.68
N ASP A 196 -9.19 -7.59 -13.97
CA ASP A 196 -9.61 -8.62 -14.93
C ASP A 196 -9.10 -10.02 -14.63
N ILE A 197 -7.90 -10.11 -14.06
CA ILE A 197 -7.30 -11.40 -13.67
C ILE A 197 -7.25 -11.60 -12.15
N THR A 198 -7.95 -10.74 -11.42
CA THR A 198 -8.10 -10.88 -9.97
C THR A 198 -8.76 -12.21 -9.65
N SER A 199 -8.24 -12.91 -8.65
CA SER A 199 -8.70 -14.24 -8.26
C SER A 199 -8.87 -14.34 -6.75
N GLU A 200 -9.74 -15.27 -6.32
CA GLU A 200 -9.85 -15.62 -4.91
C GLU A 200 -8.62 -16.46 -4.48
N LYS A 201 -8.12 -16.24 -3.26
CA LYS A 201 -6.98 -16.98 -2.68
C LYS A 201 -7.20 -18.50 -2.59
N LYS A 202 -8.43 -18.95 -2.65
CA LYS A 202 -8.83 -20.36 -2.58
C LYS A 202 -9.13 -20.98 -3.93
N ASP A 203 -9.14 -20.22 -5.00
CA ASP A 203 -9.55 -20.69 -6.31
C ASP A 203 -8.36 -21.30 -7.05
N GLN A 204 -8.37 -22.61 -7.17
CA GLN A 204 -7.27 -23.37 -7.79
C GLN A 204 -7.27 -23.29 -9.33
N ASN A 205 -8.34 -22.77 -9.97
CA ASN A 205 -8.56 -22.92 -11.40
C ASN A 205 -8.36 -21.64 -12.23
N HIS A 206 -8.31 -20.45 -11.65
CA HIS A 206 -8.43 -19.20 -12.40
C HIS A 206 -7.14 -18.44 -12.72
N LEU A 207 -6.00 -18.71 -12.05
CA LEU A 207 -4.74 -18.01 -12.32
C LEU A 207 -3.98 -18.49 -13.58
N VAL A 208 -4.42 -19.55 -14.21
CA VAL A 208 -3.70 -20.24 -15.30
C VAL A 208 -3.65 -19.44 -16.60
N THR A 209 -4.11 -18.19 -16.65
CA THR A 209 -4.35 -17.55 -17.93
C THR A 209 -3.51 -16.33 -18.28
N VAL A 210 -2.59 -15.94 -17.45
CA VAL A 210 -1.58 -14.95 -17.85
C VAL A 210 -0.59 -15.65 -18.77
N VAL A 211 -0.51 -15.18 -20.00
CA VAL A 211 0.49 -15.65 -20.97
C VAL A 211 1.86 -15.49 -20.35
N ALA A 212 2.43 -16.61 -19.91
CA ALA A 212 3.76 -16.65 -19.35
C ALA A 212 4.75 -16.06 -20.36
N GLY A 213 5.51 -15.08 -19.93
CA GLY A 213 6.65 -14.56 -20.65
C GLY A 213 6.54 -13.14 -21.20
N THR A 214 5.36 -12.50 -21.24
CA THR A 214 5.21 -11.14 -21.80
C THR A 214 5.21 -10.03 -20.77
N ASN A 215 4.83 -10.30 -19.50
CA ASN A 215 4.80 -9.27 -18.46
C ASN A 215 6.04 -9.36 -17.55
N PRO A 216 6.99 -8.41 -17.61
CA PRO A 216 8.19 -8.41 -16.78
C PRO A 216 7.92 -8.17 -15.30
N TYR A 217 6.68 -7.79 -14.94
CA TYR A 217 6.21 -7.53 -13.58
C TYR A 217 5.52 -8.74 -12.95
N ALA A 218 5.18 -9.76 -13.72
CA ALA A 218 4.51 -10.95 -13.23
C ALA A 218 5.48 -11.86 -12.45
N ALA A 219 5.00 -12.40 -11.34
CA ALA A 219 5.73 -13.38 -10.55
C ALA A 219 5.93 -14.68 -11.38
N PRO A 220 7.12 -15.28 -11.38
CA PRO A 220 7.41 -16.45 -12.22
C PRO A 220 6.53 -17.65 -11.88
N GLU A 221 6.14 -17.80 -10.61
CA GLU A 221 5.31 -18.89 -10.14
C GLU A 221 3.81 -18.72 -10.39
N ILE A 222 3.36 -17.61 -10.98
CA ILE A 222 1.91 -17.36 -11.19
C ILE A 222 1.26 -18.46 -12.04
N LEU A 223 2.05 -19.19 -12.84
CA LEU A 223 1.60 -20.29 -13.67
C LEU A 223 1.60 -21.64 -12.97
N ASP A 224 2.45 -21.81 -11.95
CA ASP A 224 2.72 -23.11 -11.33
C ASP A 224 2.00 -23.30 -9.99
N TYR A 225 1.48 -22.20 -9.41
CA TYR A 225 0.89 -22.25 -8.07
C TYR A 225 -0.60 -22.52 -8.09
N LYS A 226 -0.98 -23.65 -7.48
CA LYS A 226 -2.39 -24.03 -7.26
C LYS A 226 -3.10 -23.14 -6.23
N ASN A 227 -2.36 -22.43 -5.36
CA ASN A 227 -2.91 -21.56 -4.32
C ASN A 227 -2.14 -20.23 -4.29
N PRO A 228 -2.53 -19.24 -5.08
CA PRO A 228 -1.89 -17.92 -5.07
C PRO A 228 -2.05 -17.24 -3.72
N THR A 229 -1.02 -16.51 -3.31
CA THR A 229 -0.98 -15.74 -2.08
C THR A 229 -0.53 -14.30 -2.36
N ASP A 230 -0.62 -13.43 -1.35
CA ASP A 230 -0.10 -12.05 -1.43
C ASP A 230 1.34 -11.94 -1.98
N ARG A 231 2.10 -13.04 -1.98
CA ARG A 231 3.49 -13.06 -2.47
C ARG A 231 3.61 -12.83 -3.97
N VAL A 232 2.56 -13.14 -4.73
CA VAL A 232 2.49 -12.83 -6.16
C VAL A 232 2.50 -11.32 -6.36
N ASP A 233 1.60 -10.61 -5.68
CA ASP A 233 1.51 -9.15 -5.77
C ASP A 233 2.75 -8.47 -5.15
N ILE A 234 3.35 -9.06 -4.11
CA ILE A 234 4.60 -8.58 -3.50
C ILE A 234 5.76 -8.60 -4.51
N PHE A 235 5.86 -9.64 -5.35
CA PHE A 235 6.86 -9.67 -6.43
C PHE A 235 6.66 -8.49 -7.37
N SER A 236 5.44 -8.29 -7.84
CA SER A 236 5.10 -7.19 -8.74
C SER A 236 5.40 -5.82 -8.12
N LEU A 237 5.12 -5.63 -6.81
CA LEU A 237 5.49 -4.41 -6.09
C LEU A 237 7.00 -4.15 -6.07
N GLY A 238 7.82 -5.20 -5.95
CA GLY A 238 9.27 -5.08 -6.06
C GLY A 238 9.71 -4.61 -7.45
N CYS A 239 9.09 -5.15 -8.51
CA CYS A 239 9.32 -4.72 -9.88
C CYS A 239 8.86 -3.27 -10.13
N ILE A 240 7.72 -2.87 -9.56
CA ILE A 240 7.20 -1.50 -9.63
C ILE A 240 8.14 -0.52 -8.92
N LEU A 241 8.67 -0.87 -7.75
CA LEU A 241 9.64 -0.01 -7.06
C LEU A 241 10.90 0.20 -7.92
N SER A 242 11.44 -0.87 -8.52
CA SER A 242 12.55 -0.75 -9.47
C SER A 242 12.19 0.16 -10.63
N PHE A 243 11.02 -0.02 -11.22
CA PHE A 243 10.56 0.80 -12.35
C PHE A 243 10.42 2.28 -11.95
N MET A 244 9.84 2.60 -10.81
CA MET A 244 9.72 3.98 -10.31
C MET A 244 11.08 4.67 -10.15
N LEU A 245 12.10 3.92 -9.70
CA LEU A 245 13.44 4.46 -9.43
C LEU A 245 14.34 4.51 -10.66
N THR A 246 14.10 3.67 -11.66
CA THR A 246 15.08 3.42 -12.73
C THR A 246 14.52 3.46 -14.15
N GLY A 247 13.19 3.42 -14.29
CA GLY A 247 12.49 3.28 -15.57
C GLY A 247 12.51 1.85 -16.12
N LYS A 248 13.07 0.88 -15.39
CA LYS A 248 13.22 -0.52 -15.83
C LYS A 248 12.80 -1.50 -14.75
N SER A 249 12.29 -2.67 -15.13
CA SER A 249 12.10 -3.77 -14.20
C SER A 249 13.44 -4.39 -13.77
N PRO A 250 13.55 -5.09 -12.62
CA PRO A 250 14.80 -5.69 -12.16
C PRO A 250 15.39 -6.69 -13.16
N LYS A 251 14.55 -7.41 -13.92
CA LYS A 251 14.98 -8.36 -14.94
C LYS A 251 15.66 -7.68 -16.15
N GLN A 252 15.36 -6.40 -16.40
CA GLN A 252 15.83 -5.63 -17.55
C GLN A 252 17.03 -4.74 -17.23
N MET A 253 17.47 -4.72 -15.96
CA MET A 253 18.47 -3.78 -15.50
C MET A 253 19.82 -4.43 -15.24
N PRO A 254 20.94 -3.91 -15.79
CA PRO A 254 22.29 -4.30 -15.39
C PRO A 254 22.53 -4.00 -13.91
N GLN A 255 23.22 -4.91 -13.20
CA GLN A 255 23.44 -4.79 -11.75
C GLN A 255 24.20 -3.52 -11.35
N GLU A 256 25.15 -3.07 -12.18
CA GLU A 256 25.92 -1.83 -11.94
C GLU A 256 25.03 -0.58 -11.99
N GLU A 257 24.17 -0.47 -13.00
CA GLU A 257 23.20 0.62 -13.12
C GLU A 257 22.23 0.64 -11.93
N PHE A 258 21.79 -0.55 -11.49
CA PHE A 258 20.94 -0.72 -10.34
C PHE A 258 21.60 -0.25 -9.03
N ARG A 259 22.90 -0.53 -8.86
CA ARG A 259 23.68 -0.07 -7.70
C ARG A 259 23.88 1.45 -7.68
N GLN A 260 24.00 2.06 -8.84
CA GLN A 260 24.19 3.52 -8.95
C GLN A 260 22.89 4.30 -8.70
N LYS A 261 21.75 3.79 -9.18
CA LYS A 261 20.46 4.50 -9.12
C LYS A 261 19.67 4.26 -7.85
N CYS A 262 19.89 3.15 -7.15
CA CYS A 262 19.12 2.77 -5.98
C CYS A 262 19.98 2.74 -4.71
N SER A 263 19.48 3.28 -3.61
CA SER A 263 20.13 3.14 -2.31
C SER A 263 20.22 1.66 -1.88
N LEU A 264 21.10 1.36 -0.94
CA LEU A 264 21.19 0.00 -0.39
C LEU A 264 19.86 -0.47 0.21
N SER A 265 19.13 0.44 0.86
CA SER A 265 17.83 0.15 1.47
C SER A 265 16.77 -0.21 0.42
N ALA A 266 16.65 0.59 -0.63
CA ALA A 266 15.74 0.32 -1.74
C ALA A 266 16.08 -1.00 -2.44
N ARG A 267 17.37 -1.25 -2.70
CA ARG A 267 17.85 -2.53 -3.30
C ARG A 267 17.48 -3.73 -2.45
N ASN A 268 17.66 -3.66 -1.12
CA ASN A 268 17.31 -4.75 -0.22
C ASN A 268 15.81 -5.06 -0.24
N ILE A 269 14.96 -4.04 -0.33
CA ILE A 269 13.52 -4.22 -0.47
C ILE A 269 13.18 -4.87 -1.81
N ILE A 270 13.71 -4.34 -2.92
CA ILE A 270 13.47 -4.87 -4.27
C ILE A 270 13.92 -6.32 -4.35
N ASN A 271 15.18 -6.62 -3.94
CA ASN A 271 15.71 -7.97 -3.98
C ASN A 271 14.88 -8.95 -3.16
N LYS A 272 14.41 -8.53 -1.98
CA LYS A 272 13.57 -9.38 -1.14
C LYS A 272 12.18 -9.59 -1.71
N CYS A 273 11.58 -8.58 -2.36
CA CYS A 273 10.30 -8.75 -3.06
C CYS A 273 10.42 -9.69 -4.26
N THR A 274 11.53 -9.61 -5.00
CA THR A 274 11.74 -10.36 -6.26
C THR A 274 12.54 -11.66 -6.09
N SER A 275 12.87 -12.05 -4.84
CA SER A 275 13.51 -13.33 -4.53
C SER A 275 12.58 -14.52 -4.78
N ASP A 276 13.09 -15.73 -4.56
CA ASP A 276 12.30 -16.95 -4.61
C ASP A 276 11.09 -16.85 -3.67
N TYR A 277 10.01 -17.51 -4.05
CA TYR A 277 8.70 -17.41 -3.38
C TYR A 277 8.78 -17.49 -1.85
N TYR A 278 9.52 -18.44 -1.30
CA TYR A 278 9.61 -18.62 0.16
C TYR A 278 10.47 -17.60 0.87
N GLN A 279 11.37 -16.92 0.17
CA GLN A 279 12.28 -15.92 0.72
C GLN A 279 11.66 -14.51 0.73
N ARG A 280 10.58 -14.28 -0.01
CA ARG A 280 9.86 -13.00 -0.06
C ARG A 280 9.24 -12.65 1.28
N TYR A 281 8.79 -11.40 1.39
CA TYR A 281 7.91 -11.01 2.50
C TYR A 281 6.69 -11.93 2.54
N LYS A 282 6.31 -12.38 3.74
CA LYS A 282 5.19 -13.31 3.94
C LYS A 282 3.82 -12.68 3.70
N SER A 283 3.73 -11.36 3.84
CA SER A 283 2.51 -10.59 3.65
C SER A 283 2.80 -9.14 3.26
N ILE A 284 1.83 -8.47 2.66
CA ILE A 284 1.88 -7.04 2.35
C ILE A 284 2.14 -6.22 3.62
N SER A 285 1.61 -6.62 4.77
CA SER A 285 1.86 -5.95 6.05
C SER A 285 3.33 -5.99 6.47
N GLN A 286 4.05 -7.09 6.20
CA GLN A 286 5.48 -7.19 6.47
C GLN A 286 6.31 -6.30 5.55
N LEU A 287 5.97 -6.26 4.25
CA LEU A 287 6.60 -5.32 3.31
C LEU A 287 6.38 -3.87 3.75
N LYS A 288 5.15 -3.52 4.13
CA LYS A 288 4.81 -2.19 4.62
C LYS A 288 5.63 -1.77 5.85
N GLN A 289 5.85 -2.68 6.80
CA GLN A 289 6.74 -2.42 7.95
C GLN A 289 8.19 -2.13 7.52
N ALA A 290 8.70 -2.87 6.53
CA ALA A 290 10.04 -2.63 5.99
C ALA A 290 10.15 -1.26 5.31
N LEU A 291 9.14 -0.86 4.51
CA LEU A 291 9.07 0.46 3.87
C LEU A 291 9.05 1.58 4.91
N HIS A 292 8.23 1.44 5.96
CA HIS A 292 8.21 2.41 7.07
C HIS A 292 9.57 2.52 7.76
N ALA A 293 10.24 1.40 7.99
CA ALA A 293 11.58 1.42 8.57
C ALA A 293 12.54 2.25 7.71
N VAL A 294 12.58 2.03 6.41
CA VAL A 294 13.46 2.80 5.50
C VAL A 294 13.10 4.29 5.47
N LEU A 295 11.83 4.64 5.32
CA LEU A 295 11.40 6.04 5.25
C LEU A 295 11.70 6.85 6.52
N PHE A 296 11.69 6.21 7.69
CA PHE A 296 11.91 6.92 8.96
C PHE A 296 13.34 6.82 9.46
N THR A 297 14.09 5.76 9.11
CA THR A 297 15.51 5.63 9.50
C THR A 297 16.45 6.41 8.60
N SER A 298 16.12 6.60 7.32
CA SER A 298 16.95 7.40 6.39
C SER A 298 17.11 8.87 6.79
N ARG A 299 16.32 9.34 7.75
CA ARG A 299 16.38 10.73 8.27
C ARG A 299 17.33 10.90 9.45
N LEU A 300 17.92 9.83 9.96
CA LEU A 300 18.82 9.88 11.08
C LEU A 300 20.22 9.49 10.61
N PRO A 301 21.24 10.33 10.84
CA PRO A 301 22.62 10.06 10.45
C PRO A 301 23.22 8.82 11.15
N PHE A 302 22.50 8.24 12.11
CA PHE A 302 22.91 7.05 12.83
C PHE A 302 22.15 5.80 12.39
N GLY A 303 22.50 5.31 11.25
CA GLY A 303 22.58 3.90 10.92
C GLY A 303 21.34 3.02 10.92
N GLN A 304 21.28 2.28 9.86
CA GLN A 304 20.35 1.17 9.63
C GLN A 304 20.41 0.06 10.72
N GLY A 305 21.41 0.07 11.60
CA GLY A 305 21.54 -0.87 12.72
C GLY A 305 20.60 -0.58 13.90
N LEU A 306 20.20 0.69 14.08
CA LEU A 306 19.40 1.10 15.24
C LEU A 306 17.92 0.74 15.13
N CYS A 307 17.39 0.46 13.92
CA CYS A 307 15.99 0.09 13.74
C CYS A 307 15.61 -1.27 14.38
N HIS A 308 16.59 -2.10 14.72
CA HIS A 308 16.35 -3.37 15.43
C HIS A 308 16.35 -3.20 16.95
N ILE A 309 16.81 -2.05 17.46
CA ILE A 309 16.91 -1.79 18.90
C ILE A 309 15.56 -1.24 19.40
N PRO A 310 14.98 -1.78 20.48
CA PRO A 310 13.78 -1.24 21.10
C PRO A 310 13.94 0.26 21.42
N GLY A 311 12.86 1.05 21.21
CA GLY A 311 12.90 2.50 21.36
C GLY A 311 13.37 3.25 20.12
N TYR A 312 14.24 2.68 19.28
CA TYR A 312 14.70 3.30 18.03
C TYR A 312 13.85 2.93 16.82
N ARG A 313 13.12 1.80 16.86
CA ARG A 313 12.25 1.30 15.75
C ARG A 313 11.27 2.32 15.17
N SER A 314 10.80 3.25 15.99
CA SER A 314 9.78 4.22 15.57
C SER A 314 10.33 5.43 14.82
N GLY A 315 11.65 5.64 14.80
CA GLY A 315 12.31 6.82 14.24
C GLY A 315 11.90 8.16 14.88
N LYS A 316 11.12 8.14 15.97
CA LYS A 316 10.68 9.36 16.65
C LYS A 316 11.78 9.86 17.59
N PRO A 317 12.29 11.13 17.43
CA PRO A 317 13.42 11.63 18.21
C PRO A 317 13.27 11.48 19.73
N TRP A 318 12.10 11.81 20.27
CA TRP A 318 11.85 11.71 21.71
C TRP A 318 11.91 10.26 22.23
N LYS A 319 11.44 9.25 21.44
CA LYS A 319 11.57 7.83 21.79
C LYS A 319 13.02 7.38 21.78
N MET A 320 13.81 7.94 20.88
CA MET A 320 15.24 7.64 20.80
C MET A 320 16.00 8.25 21.97
N CYS A 321 15.66 9.48 22.36
CA CYS A 321 16.25 10.10 23.56
C CYS A 321 15.91 9.31 24.82
N THR A 322 14.65 8.90 25.00
CA THR A 322 14.26 8.08 26.15
C THR A 322 14.93 6.71 26.14
N ALA A 323 15.11 6.10 24.96
CA ALA A 323 15.85 4.86 24.79
C ALA A 323 17.33 5.03 25.15
N ALA A 324 17.98 6.10 24.66
CA ALA A 324 19.37 6.39 24.99
C ALA A 324 19.60 6.58 26.50
N ILE A 325 18.69 7.31 27.17
CA ILE A 325 18.72 7.48 28.62
C ILE A 325 18.53 6.12 29.32
N GLY A 326 17.55 5.32 28.90
CA GLY A 326 17.31 4.00 29.46
C GLY A 326 18.46 3.03 29.27
N TYR A 327 19.07 3.01 28.08
CA TYR A 327 20.27 2.17 27.85
C TYR A 327 21.50 2.67 28.61
N SER A 328 21.70 3.99 28.72
CA SER A 328 22.78 4.56 29.54
C SER A 328 22.61 4.16 31.00
N PHE A 329 21.41 4.23 31.54
CA PHE A 329 21.09 3.81 32.89
C PHE A 329 21.31 2.31 33.11
N LEU A 330 20.88 1.47 32.17
CA LEU A 330 21.16 0.03 32.18
C LEU A 330 22.68 -0.28 32.16
N PHE A 331 23.43 0.46 31.35
CA PHE A 331 24.88 0.30 31.25
C PHE A 331 25.58 0.67 32.57
N HIS A 332 25.21 1.78 33.21
CA HIS A 332 25.74 2.17 34.52
C HIS A 332 25.34 1.17 35.58
N LEU A 333 24.14 0.64 35.52
CA LEU A 333 23.70 -0.40 36.45
C LEU A 333 24.48 -1.71 36.26
N LEU A 334 24.77 -2.09 35.03
CA LEU A 334 25.56 -3.28 34.71
C LEU A 334 26.98 -3.13 35.28
N ILE A 335 27.60 -1.95 35.15
CA ILE A 335 28.91 -1.64 35.76
C ILE A 335 28.83 -1.74 37.28
N PHE A 336 27.76 -1.23 37.91
CA PHE A 336 27.58 -1.28 39.35
C PHE A 336 27.37 -2.70 39.88
N VAL A 337 26.75 -3.58 39.09
CA VAL A 337 26.52 -4.99 39.40
C VAL A 337 27.80 -5.83 39.31
N ILE A 338 28.75 -5.44 38.46
CA ILE A 338 30.05 -6.11 38.34
C ILE A 338 30.91 -5.79 39.57
N CYS A 339 30.62 -4.71 40.33
CA CYS A 339 31.24 -4.41 41.60
C CYS A 339 30.47 -5.11 42.75
N PRO A 340 31.11 -5.88 43.61
CA PRO A 340 30.46 -6.88 44.47
C PRO A 340 29.80 -6.30 45.75
N ASN A 341 28.64 -5.65 45.59
CA ASN A 341 27.75 -5.33 46.71
C ASN A 341 26.44 -6.06 46.54
N ALA A 342 26.21 -7.05 47.40
CA ALA A 342 25.09 -7.99 47.30
C ALA A 342 23.69 -7.35 47.35
N GLU A 343 23.53 -6.15 47.90
CA GLU A 343 22.23 -5.42 48.03
C GLU A 343 21.68 -4.90 46.69
N PHE A 344 22.53 -4.81 45.68
CA PHE A 344 22.13 -4.32 44.34
C PHE A 344 21.43 -5.37 43.45
N TRP A 345 21.52 -6.66 43.78
CA TRP A 345 20.92 -7.72 42.96
C TRP A 345 19.38 -7.65 42.88
N ALA A 346 18.72 -7.08 43.91
CA ALA A 346 17.28 -6.88 43.93
C ALA A 346 16.80 -5.76 42.96
N ALA A 347 17.69 -4.83 42.63
CA ALA A 347 17.36 -3.72 41.74
C ALA A 347 17.33 -4.13 40.25
N ILE A 348 18.04 -5.18 39.83
CA ILE A 348 18.17 -5.60 38.45
C ILE A 348 16.82 -6.03 37.83
N PRO A 349 16.01 -6.91 38.46
CA PRO A 349 14.72 -7.33 37.91
C PRO A 349 13.75 -6.18 37.77
N THR A 350 13.73 -5.25 38.75
CA THR A 350 12.83 -4.07 38.72
C THR A 350 13.21 -3.09 37.62
N LEU A 351 14.48 -2.88 37.37
CA LEU A 351 14.96 -2.00 36.30
C LEU A 351 14.79 -2.63 34.92
N LEU A 352 14.99 -3.93 34.80
CA LEU A 352 14.70 -4.67 33.57
C LEU A 352 13.20 -4.63 33.26
N LEU A 353 12.34 -4.82 34.24
CA LEU A 353 10.90 -4.72 34.08
C LEU A 353 10.48 -3.29 33.70
N SER A 354 11.08 -2.28 34.33
CA SER A 354 10.88 -0.86 33.98
C SER A 354 11.24 -0.59 32.51
N PHE A 355 12.38 -1.10 32.05
CA PHE A 355 12.79 -1.00 30.66
C PHE A 355 11.79 -1.65 29.72
N LEU A 356 11.37 -2.89 29.99
CA LEU A 356 10.42 -3.63 29.15
C LEU A 356 9.05 -2.94 29.09
N LEU A 357 8.57 -2.39 30.20
CA LEU A 357 7.30 -1.65 30.25
C LEU A 357 7.39 -0.28 29.56
N THR A 358 8.48 0.48 29.76
CA THR A 358 8.66 1.80 29.14
C THR A 358 8.74 1.72 27.64
N PHE A 359 9.37 0.69 27.10
CA PHE A 359 9.54 0.51 25.65
C PHE A 359 8.43 -0.34 25.00
N ASP A 360 7.42 -0.76 25.79
CA ASP A 360 6.29 -1.53 25.29
C ASP A 360 6.73 -2.77 24.48
N VAL A 361 7.78 -3.44 24.98
CA VAL A 361 8.37 -4.61 24.29
C VAL A 361 7.33 -5.73 24.12
N PHE A 362 6.42 -5.85 25.08
CA PHE A 362 5.33 -6.85 25.06
C PHE A 362 4.05 -6.35 24.40
N HIS A 363 4.01 -5.14 23.86
CA HIS A 363 2.78 -4.55 23.27
C HIS A 363 1.55 -4.62 24.18
N LEU A 364 1.75 -4.51 25.49
CA LEU A 364 0.66 -4.61 26.48
C LEU A 364 -0.44 -3.55 26.28
N GLY A 365 -0.05 -2.34 25.84
CA GLY A 365 -1.00 -1.27 25.51
C GLY A 365 -1.85 -1.56 24.28
N CYS A 366 -1.41 -2.44 23.36
CA CYS A 366 -2.15 -2.76 22.15
C CYS A 366 -3.29 -3.76 22.33
N ARG A 367 -3.40 -4.40 23.50
CA ARG A 367 -4.40 -5.44 23.77
C ARG A 367 -5.67 -4.95 24.49
N SER A 368 -5.63 -3.76 25.12
CA SER A 368 -6.79 -3.22 25.83
C SER A 368 -7.58 -2.24 24.94
N HIS A 369 -8.81 -2.62 24.59
CA HIS A 369 -9.73 -1.78 23.81
C HIS A 369 -10.01 -0.43 24.48
N THR A 370 -10.14 -0.43 25.81
CA THR A 370 -10.39 0.78 26.62
C THR A 370 -9.19 1.72 26.60
N TYR A 371 -7.98 1.18 26.73
CA TYR A 371 -6.76 1.97 26.66
C TYR A 371 -6.57 2.60 25.27
N GLN A 372 -6.84 1.86 24.19
CA GLN A 372 -6.75 2.38 22.82
C GLN A 372 -7.75 3.53 22.59
N TYR A 373 -8.98 3.38 23.08
CA TYR A 373 -10.03 4.40 22.93
C TYR A 373 -9.62 5.75 23.53
N TYR A 374 -9.07 5.75 24.77
CA TYR A 374 -8.63 6.97 25.43
C TYR A 374 -7.29 7.48 24.89
N ALA A 375 -6.39 6.58 24.51
CA ALA A 375 -5.08 6.91 23.99
C ALA A 375 -5.12 7.54 22.58
N ASP A 376 -6.17 7.29 21.81
CA ASP A 376 -6.37 7.93 20.49
C ASP A 376 -6.96 9.35 20.64
N ARG A 377 -7.78 9.58 21.67
CA ARG A 377 -8.37 10.90 21.97
C ARG A 377 -7.42 11.83 22.73
N LEU A 378 -6.56 11.28 23.56
CA LEU A 378 -5.63 12.02 24.42
C LEU A 378 -4.22 11.46 24.21
N PRO A 379 -3.48 11.88 23.16
CA PRO A 379 -2.16 11.34 22.83
C PRO A 379 -1.14 11.40 23.98
N TRP A 380 -1.25 12.41 24.86
CA TRP A 380 -0.38 12.55 26.02
C TRP A 380 -0.61 11.45 27.08
N LEU A 381 -1.82 10.87 27.16
CA LEU A 381 -2.14 9.81 28.11
C LEU A 381 -1.28 8.56 27.89
N ARG A 382 -0.95 8.26 26.61
CA ARG A 382 -0.02 7.17 26.28
C ARG A 382 1.34 7.35 26.91
N TYR A 383 1.79 8.59 26.98
CA TYR A 383 3.09 8.92 27.55
C TYR A 383 3.05 8.96 29.08
N ALA A 384 1.98 9.53 29.64
CA ALA A 384 1.80 9.59 31.09
C ALA A 384 1.72 8.20 31.71
N VAL A 385 0.92 7.28 31.13
CA VAL A 385 0.81 5.90 31.61
C VAL A 385 2.14 5.16 31.50
N LYS A 386 2.88 5.31 30.40
CA LYS A 386 4.19 4.68 30.24
C LYS A 386 5.24 5.26 31.20
N PHE A 387 5.18 6.55 31.46
CA PHE A 387 6.06 7.23 32.41
C PHE A 387 5.79 6.75 33.85
N ILE A 388 4.52 6.68 34.25
CA ILE A 388 4.12 6.22 35.58
C ILE A 388 4.50 4.75 35.78
N LEU A 389 4.12 3.88 34.85
CA LEU A 389 4.38 2.43 34.96
C LEU A 389 5.87 2.09 34.77
N GLY A 390 6.56 2.81 33.89
CA GLY A 390 7.93 2.49 33.53
C GLY A 390 8.99 3.16 34.40
N ILE A 391 8.69 4.27 35.04
CA ILE A 391 9.66 5.04 35.82
C ILE A 391 9.22 5.17 37.27
N ILE A 392 8.02 5.69 37.53
CA ILE A 392 7.59 5.99 38.90
C ILE A 392 7.36 4.72 39.70
N LEU A 393 6.62 3.76 39.15
CA LEU A 393 6.27 2.53 39.87
C LEU A 393 7.51 1.71 40.29
N PRO A 394 8.50 1.47 39.41
CA PRO A 394 9.72 0.77 39.79
C PRO A 394 10.56 1.49 40.82
N PHE A 395 10.59 2.84 40.83
CA PHE A 395 11.28 3.62 41.87
C PHE A 395 10.61 3.44 43.23
N PHE A 396 9.27 3.40 43.30
CA PHE A 396 8.54 3.12 44.53
C PHE A 396 8.80 1.70 45.04
N VAL A 397 8.78 0.71 44.12
CA VAL A 397 9.07 -0.69 44.49
C VAL A 397 10.51 -0.83 44.96
N LEU A 398 11.47 -0.16 44.32
CA LEU A 398 12.85 -0.17 44.72
C LEU A 398 13.04 0.50 46.09
N GLY A 399 12.39 1.65 46.34
CA GLY A 399 12.42 2.33 47.65
C GLY A 399 11.86 1.45 48.77
N TYR A 400 10.81 0.69 48.49
CA TYR A 400 10.21 -0.26 49.43
C TYR A 400 11.09 -1.49 49.72
N LEU A 401 11.87 -1.95 48.72
CA LEU A 401 12.76 -3.10 48.86
C LEU A 401 14.09 -2.77 49.59
N ILE A 402 14.44 -1.48 49.63
CA ILE A 402 15.68 -0.99 50.26
C ILE A 402 15.41 -0.46 51.69
N SER A 403 14.17 -0.11 52.02
CA SER A 403 13.71 0.23 53.36
C SER A 403 13.47 -1.01 54.21
#